data_e60fa019e45737de8442c81ee299d276
#
_entry.id   e60fa019e45737de8442c81ee299d276
#
_cell.length_a   1.000
_cell.length_b   1.000
_cell.length_c   1.000
_cell.angle_alpha   90.00
_cell.angle_beta   90.00
_cell.angle_gamma   90.00
#
_symmetry.space_group_name_H-M   'P 1'
#
loop_
_entity.id
_entity.type
_entity.pdbx_description
1 polymer ?
#
loop_
_entity_poly.entity_id
_entity_poly.type
_entity_poly.pdbx_seq_one_letter_code
_entity_poly.pdbx_strand_id
1 'polypeptide(L)'
;MSVLALLITAGLYTFGLYFIFSQNLELDNLEREVLQEKSDAQSFNQAESTLKEIAENKDKINGLFLGVSISEKADFINSIEQLADSTGVSLETSLGQEDIPNEEKFKYFILQGTARGALLKVYKLLLLLESYPKALEITKIELEKIPTDPKQKEQWRLSFALRV
;
A
#
# COMPACT_ATOMS: atom_id res chain seq x y z
N MET A 1 19.65 81.67 28.31
CA MET A 1 20.47 80.73 27.50
C MET A 1 20.20 79.24 27.86
N SER A 2 19.91 78.91 29.12
CA SER A 2 19.78 77.49 29.58
C SER A 2 18.53 76.69 29.08
N VAL A 3 17.40 77.39 28.89
CA VAL A 3 16.13 76.66 28.47
C VAL A 3 16.22 76.20 27.01
N LEU A 4 16.86 76.93 26.14
CA LEU A 4 17.05 76.63 24.73
C LEU A 4 17.97 75.39 24.55
N ALA A 5 19.03 75.28 25.35
CA ALA A 5 19.94 74.18 25.35
C ALA A 5 19.23 72.86 25.84
N LEU A 6 18.36 73.02 26.82
CA LEU A 6 17.60 71.85 27.38
C LEU A 6 16.57 71.35 26.37
N LEU A 7 15.93 72.19 25.58
CA LEU A 7 15.00 71.78 24.51
C LEU A 7 15.72 71.07 23.37
N ILE A 8 16.93 71.54 22.99
CA ILE A 8 17.73 70.94 21.92
C ILE A 8 18.20 69.55 22.35
N THR A 9 18.67 69.34 23.59
CA THR A 9 19.11 68.04 24.09
C THR A 9 17.93 67.02 24.23
N ALA A 10 16.75 67.49 24.68
CA ALA A 10 15.56 66.67 24.74
C ALA A 10 15.09 66.22 23.33
N GLY A 11 15.17 67.17 22.34
CA GLY A 11 14.83 66.86 20.94
C GLY A 11 15.77 65.82 20.31
N LEU A 12 17.09 65.98 20.55
CA LEU A 12 18.08 64.99 20.08
C LEU A 12 17.90 63.60 20.72
N TYR A 13 17.55 63.57 21.99
CA TYR A 13 17.33 62.33 22.69
C TYR A 13 16.07 61.59 22.20
N THR A 14 14.96 62.29 22.02
CA THR A 14 13.73 61.71 21.46
C THR A 14 13.90 61.24 20.02
N PHE A 15 14.66 62.00 19.20
CA PHE A 15 14.98 61.60 17.83
C PHE A 15 15.85 60.33 17.78
N GLY A 16 16.86 60.23 18.67
CA GLY A 16 17.71 59.07 18.79
C GLY A 16 16.93 57.81 19.20
N LEU A 17 16.02 57.91 20.16
CA LEU A 17 15.14 56.83 20.58
C LEU A 17 14.19 56.39 19.45
N TYR A 18 13.60 57.33 18.72
CA TYR A 18 12.73 57.04 17.59
C TYR A 18 13.49 56.29 16.48
N PHE A 19 14.71 56.68 16.19
CA PHE A 19 15.55 56.03 15.17
C PHE A 19 15.92 54.59 15.57
N ILE A 20 16.28 54.35 16.81
CA ILE A 20 16.56 52.98 17.33
C ILE A 20 15.31 52.11 17.29
N PHE A 21 14.15 52.68 17.64
CA PHE A 21 12.88 51.92 17.63
C PHE A 21 12.47 51.54 16.20
N SER A 22 12.66 52.42 15.24
CA SER A 22 12.33 52.15 13.83
C SER A 22 13.20 51.06 13.22
N GLN A 23 14.49 51.01 13.56
CA GLN A 23 15.41 49.97 13.09
C GLN A 23 15.11 48.59 13.72
N ASN A 24 14.70 48.54 14.98
CA ASN A 24 14.32 47.27 15.62
C ASN A 24 13.07 46.66 15.00
N LEU A 25 12.10 47.47 14.57
CA LEU A 25 10.91 46.96 13.87
C LEU A 25 11.23 46.35 12.50
N GLU A 26 12.21 46.88 11.80
CA GLU A 26 12.64 46.39 10.50
C GLU A 26 13.41 45.05 10.64
N LEU A 27 14.22 44.89 11.68
CA LEU A 27 14.92 43.67 12.03
C LEU A 27 13.94 42.54 12.42
N ASP A 28 12.94 42.85 13.24
CA ASP A 28 11.91 41.89 13.63
C ASP A 28 11.10 41.37 12.42
N ASN A 29 10.82 42.22 11.45
CA ASN A 29 10.14 41.81 10.22
C ASN A 29 11.00 40.92 9.33
N LEU A 30 12.29 41.23 9.17
CA LEU A 30 13.24 40.41 8.42
C LEU A 30 13.46 39.04 9.09
N GLU A 31 13.53 39.01 10.42
CA GLU A 31 13.68 37.76 11.16
C GLU A 31 12.43 36.83 10.97
N ARG A 32 11.23 37.42 11.01
CA ARG A 32 9.99 36.69 10.72
C ARG A 32 9.93 36.18 9.30
N GLU A 33 10.35 36.97 8.32
CA GLU A 33 10.37 36.58 6.92
C GLU A 33 11.34 35.40 6.68
N VAL A 34 12.55 35.45 7.27
CA VAL A 34 13.51 34.34 7.21
C VAL A 34 13.01 33.08 7.91
N LEU A 35 12.33 33.23 9.04
CA LEU A 35 11.74 32.07 9.74
C LEU A 35 10.59 31.45 8.94
N GLN A 36 9.78 32.25 8.28
CA GLN A 36 8.70 31.82 7.42
C GLN A 36 9.23 31.08 6.18
N GLU A 37 10.25 31.64 5.53
CA GLU A 37 10.90 31.03 4.37
C GLU A 37 11.56 29.67 4.72
N LYS A 38 12.19 29.56 5.89
CA LYS A 38 12.72 28.30 6.41
C LYS A 38 11.61 27.27 6.71
N SER A 39 10.49 27.72 7.28
CA SER A 39 9.34 26.86 7.55
C SER A 39 8.71 26.33 6.26
N ASP A 40 8.59 27.20 5.25
CA ASP A 40 8.04 26.84 3.94
C ASP A 40 8.96 25.86 3.19
N ALA A 41 10.27 26.08 3.23
CA ALA A 41 11.26 25.17 2.66
C ALA A 41 11.26 23.79 3.36
N GLN A 42 11.08 23.77 4.69
CA GLN A 42 10.99 22.54 5.46
C GLN A 42 9.70 21.75 5.13
N SER A 43 8.57 22.46 5.02
CA SER A 43 7.29 21.84 4.65
C SER A 43 7.31 21.29 3.23
N PHE A 44 7.97 21.99 2.29
CA PHE A 44 8.16 21.53 0.92
C PHE A 44 9.01 20.25 0.86
N ASN A 45 10.13 20.22 1.55
CA ASN A 45 11.00 19.02 1.60
C ASN A 45 10.29 17.82 2.27
N GLN A 46 9.47 18.07 3.29
CA GLN A 46 8.65 17.03 3.89
C GLN A 46 7.58 16.50 2.92
N ALA A 47 6.90 17.40 2.20
CA ALA A 47 5.92 17.01 1.19
C ALA A 47 6.57 16.20 0.07
N GLU A 48 7.74 16.59 -0.42
CA GLU A 48 8.49 15.86 -1.45
C GLU A 48 8.89 14.45 -0.97
N SER A 49 9.44 14.34 0.25
CA SER A 49 9.81 13.03 0.82
C SER A 49 8.59 12.12 1.01
N THR A 50 7.48 12.68 1.47
CA THR A 50 6.22 11.93 1.62
C THR A 50 5.66 11.47 0.28
N LEU A 51 5.70 12.32 -0.76
CA LEU A 51 5.28 11.93 -2.11
C LEU A 51 6.13 10.81 -2.69
N LYS A 52 7.46 10.85 -2.46
CA LYS A 52 8.36 9.79 -2.89
C LYS A 52 8.08 8.47 -2.17
N GLU A 53 7.87 8.51 -0.86
CA GLU A 53 7.50 7.34 -0.06
C GLU A 53 6.15 6.75 -0.51
N ILE A 54 5.15 7.59 -0.79
CA ILE A 54 3.85 7.16 -1.33
C ILE A 54 4.03 6.51 -2.70
N ALA A 55 4.87 7.08 -3.58
CA ALA A 55 5.13 6.52 -4.90
C ALA A 55 5.80 5.14 -4.81
N GLU A 56 6.83 4.99 -3.97
CA GLU A 56 7.51 3.70 -3.75
C GLU A 56 6.56 2.65 -3.14
N ASN A 57 5.71 3.05 -2.19
CA ASN A 57 4.73 2.15 -1.60
C ASN A 57 3.61 1.78 -2.58
N LYS A 58 3.19 2.70 -3.44
CA LYS A 58 2.22 2.44 -4.51
C LYS A 58 2.71 1.37 -5.47
N ASP A 59 3.97 1.42 -5.89
CA ASP A 59 4.55 0.42 -6.78
C ASP A 59 4.66 -0.94 -6.12
N LYS A 60 5.03 -1.00 -4.83
CA LYS A 60 5.01 -2.24 -4.04
C LYS A 60 3.61 -2.82 -3.90
N ILE A 61 2.62 -1.97 -3.60
CA ILE A 61 1.22 -2.37 -3.47
C ILE A 61 0.69 -2.86 -4.82
N ASN A 62 0.93 -2.12 -5.91
CA ASN A 62 0.52 -2.53 -7.25
C ASN A 62 1.15 -3.87 -7.66
N GLY A 63 2.38 -4.15 -7.22
CA GLY A 63 3.05 -5.43 -7.45
C GLY A 63 2.39 -6.62 -6.75
N LEU A 64 1.59 -6.39 -5.70
CA LEU A 64 0.84 -7.45 -4.99
C LEU A 64 -0.48 -7.80 -5.68
N PHE A 65 -1.06 -6.87 -6.44
CA PHE A 65 -2.30 -7.14 -7.18
C PHE A 65 -1.99 -7.80 -8.53
N LEU A 66 -2.86 -8.70 -8.91
CA LEU A 66 -2.85 -9.27 -10.25
C LEU A 66 -3.62 -8.35 -11.21
N GLY A 67 -3.05 -8.13 -12.38
CA GLY A 67 -3.78 -7.42 -13.43
C GLY A 67 -4.95 -8.26 -13.96
N VAL A 68 -5.93 -7.58 -14.55
CA VAL A 68 -7.15 -8.22 -15.09
C VAL A 68 -6.96 -8.62 -16.56
N SER A 69 -5.75 -8.49 -17.10
CA SER A 69 -5.45 -8.89 -18.50
C SER A 69 -5.55 -10.41 -18.66
N ILE A 70 -5.89 -10.86 -19.85
CA ILE A 70 -5.99 -12.31 -20.18
C ILE A 70 -4.64 -13.00 -19.93
N SER A 71 -3.52 -12.34 -20.25
CA SER A 71 -2.17 -12.89 -20.03
C SER A 71 -1.89 -13.10 -18.55
N GLU A 72 -2.18 -12.10 -17.70
CA GLU A 72 -1.93 -12.18 -16.26
C GLU A 72 -2.80 -13.23 -15.56
N LYS A 73 -4.06 -13.39 -16.02
CA LYS A 73 -4.94 -14.49 -15.57
C LYS A 73 -4.34 -15.85 -15.93
N ALA A 74 -3.85 -16.02 -17.17
CA ALA A 74 -3.23 -17.26 -17.61
C ALA A 74 -1.95 -17.57 -16.83
N ASP A 75 -1.09 -16.58 -16.60
CA ASP A 75 0.14 -16.73 -15.81
C ASP A 75 -0.16 -17.11 -14.36
N PHE A 76 -1.22 -16.54 -13.78
CA PHE A 76 -1.67 -16.92 -12.45
C PHE A 76 -2.15 -18.36 -12.40
N ILE A 77 -3.02 -18.78 -13.34
CA ILE A 77 -3.50 -20.17 -13.41
C ILE A 77 -2.33 -21.14 -13.53
N ASN A 78 -1.40 -20.87 -14.45
CA ASN A 78 -0.19 -21.67 -14.63
C ASN A 78 0.63 -21.77 -13.34
N SER A 79 0.74 -20.67 -12.57
CA SER A 79 1.49 -20.70 -11.30
C SER A 79 0.80 -21.56 -10.24
N ILE A 80 -0.53 -21.55 -10.17
CA ILE A 80 -1.31 -22.42 -9.26
C ILE A 80 -1.19 -23.90 -9.68
N GLU A 81 -1.21 -24.17 -10.98
CA GLU A 81 -0.99 -25.54 -11.51
C GLU A 81 0.42 -26.05 -11.19
N GLN A 82 1.46 -25.21 -11.34
CA GLN A 82 2.82 -25.57 -10.94
C GLN A 82 2.94 -25.84 -9.43
N LEU A 83 2.22 -25.09 -8.59
CA LEU A 83 2.17 -25.37 -7.16
C LEU A 83 1.56 -26.75 -6.90
N ALA A 84 0.45 -27.10 -7.57
CA ALA A 84 -0.18 -28.39 -7.44
C ALA A 84 0.75 -29.53 -7.87
N ASP A 85 1.42 -29.37 -9.00
CA ASP A 85 2.41 -30.33 -9.52
C ASP A 85 3.56 -30.55 -8.53
N SER A 86 4.07 -29.46 -7.93
CA SER A 86 5.15 -29.51 -6.92
C SER A 86 4.76 -30.33 -5.68
N THR A 87 3.46 -30.37 -5.36
CA THR A 87 2.92 -31.19 -4.25
C THR A 87 2.56 -32.59 -4.68
N GLY A 88 2.50 -32.86 -5.99
CA GLY A 88 2.08 -34.14 -6.58
C GLY A 88 0.59 -34.40 -6.41
N VAL A 89 -0.22 -33.35 -6.55
CA VAL A 89 -1.68 -33.38 -6.53
C VAL A 89 -2.20 -33.15 -7.95
N SER A 90 -3.25 -33.86 -8.34
CA SER A 90 -3.96 -33.59 -9.60
C SER A 90 -4.91 -32.41 -9.38
N LEU A 91 -4.73 -31.33 -10.14
CA LEU A 91 -5.53 -30.10 -10.04
C LEU A 91 -6.33 -29.90 -11.34
N GLU A 92 -7.60 -29.60 -11.18
CA GLU A 92 -8.48 -29.13 -12.26
C GLU A 92 -8.89 -27.70 -11.91
N THR A 93 -8.69 -26.74 -12.81
CA THR A 93 -9.03 -25.33 -12.61
C THR A 93 -10.13 -24.89 -13.58
N SER A 94 -10.96 -23.94 -13.15
CA SER A 94 -11.94 -23.27 -14.00
C SER A 94 -12.11 -21.82 -13.57
N LEU A 95 -12.35 -20.93 -14.52
CA LEU A 95 -12.73 -19.55 -14.21
C LEU A 95 -14.20 -19.51 -13.82
N GLY A 96 -14.48 -18.96 -12.65
CA GLY A 96 -15.84 -18.69 -12.22
C GLY A 96 -16.43 -17.47 -12.95
N GLN A 97 -17.76 -17.34 -12.87
CA GLN A 97 -18.43 -16.16 -13.38
C GLN A 97 -17.98 -14.92 -12.58
N GLU A 98 -17.60 -13.87 -13.29
CA GLU A 98 -17.33 -12.56 -12.70
C GLU A 98 -18.69 -11.94 -12.34
N ASP A 99 -19.15 -12.09 -11.10
CA ASP A 99 -20.17 -11.21 -10.53
C ASP A 99 -19.47 -9.89 -10.17
N ILE A 100 -19.38 -8.98 -11.12
CA ILE A 100 -18.90 -7.62 -10.86
C ILE A 100 -20.12 -6.82 -10.37
N PRO A 101 -20.23 -6.54 -9.07
CA PRO A 101 -21.22 -5.57 -8.60
C PRO A 101 -20.88 -4.22 -9.25
N ASN A 102 -21.87 -3.56 -9.83
CA ASN A 102 -21.74 -2.28 -10.54
C ASN A 102 -21.11 -1.13 -9.71
N GLU A 103 -20.80 -1.36 -8.44
CA GLU A 103 -20.31 -0.36 -7.48
C GLU A 103 -18.86 -0.61 -7.01
N GLU A 104 -18.23 -1.74 -7.33
CA GLU A 104 -16.86 -2.01 -6.86
C GLU A 104 -15.83 -1.33 -7.75
N LYS A 105 -14.95 -0.55 -7.12
CA LYS A 105 -13.83 0.14 -7.76
C LYS A 105 -12.73 -0.80 -8.26
N PHE A 106 -12.71 -2.05 -7.77
CA PHE A 106 -11.68 -3.03 -8.09
C PHE A 106 -12.31 -4.17 -8.90
N LYS A 107 -11.63 -4.51 -10.00
CA LYS A 107 -11.98 -5.68 -10.78
C LYS A 107 -11.29 -6.90 -10.16
N TYR A 108 -12.02 -7.99 -10.00
CA TYR A 108 -11.49 -9.25 -9.55
C TYR A 108 -12.00 -10.37 -10.45
N PHE A 109 -11.36 -11.51 -10.41
CA PHE A 109 -11.86 -12.73 -11.03
C PHE A 109 -11.85 -13.86 -10.02
N ILE A 110 -12.70 -14.86 -10.25
CA ILE A 110 -12.82 -16.02 -9.39
C ILE A 110 -12.18 -17.20 -10.09
N LEU A 111 -11.17 -17.81 -9.45
CA LEU A 111 -10.60 -19.08 -9.86
C LEU A 111 -11.16 -20.18 -8.97
N GLN A 112 -11.85 -21.16 -9.56
CA GLN A 112 -12.29 -22.36 -8.88
C GLN A 112 -11.30 -23.49 -9.16
N GLY A 113 -10.94 -24.25 -8.13
CA GLY A 113 -10.02 -25.37 -8.25
C GLY A 113 -10.54 -26.61 -7.54
N THR A 114 -10.28 -27.77 -8.12
CA THR A 114 -10.53 -29.07 -7.49
C THR A 114 -9.23 -29.87 -7.54
N ALA A 115 -8.63 -30.09 -6.37
CA ALA A 115 -7.41 -30.86 -6.22
C ALA A 115 -7.69 -32.25 -5.65
N ARG A 116 -7.04 -33.30 -6.18
CA ARG A 116 -7.18 -34.68 -5.73
C ARG A 116 -5.82 -35.29 -5.40
N GLY A 117 -5.74 -35.96 -4.26
CA GLY A 117 -4.50 -36.64 -3.84
C GLY A 117 -4.56 -37.22 -2.43
N ALA A 118 -3.41 -37.62 -1.89
CA ALA A 118 -3.31 -38.02 -0.48
C ALA A 118 -3.50 -36.79 0.42
N LEU A 119 -4.11 -36.96 1.60
CA LEU A 119 -4.43 -35.88 2.53
C LEU A 119 -3.26 -34.92 2.77
N LEU A 120 -2.08 -35.43 3.05
CA LEU A 120 -0.90 -34.63 3.35
C LEU A 120 -0.47 -33.76 2.14
N LYS A 121 -0.61 -34.27 0.93
CA LYS A 121 -0.28 -33.53 -0.30
C LYS A 121 -1.29 -32.40 -0.56
N VAL A 122 -2.57 -32.71 -0.40
CA VAL A 122 -3.67 -31.74 -0.53
C VAL A 122 -3.55 -30.64 0.51
N TYR A 123 -3.23 -31.00 1.75
CA TYR A 123 -2.98 -30.03 2.83
C TYR A 123 -1.76 -29.14 2.54
N LYS A 124 -0.68 -29.71 2.00
CA LYS A 124 0.49 -28.93 1.58
C LYS A 124 0.14 -27.92 0.49
N LEU A 125 -0.70 -28.31 -0.49
CA LEU A 125 -1.18 -27.37 -1.50
C LEU A 125 -1.94 -26.21 -0.86
N LEU A 126 -2.83 -26.46 0.09
CA LEU A 126 -3.58 -25.44 0.80
C LEU A 126 -2.65 -24.43 1.50
N LEU A 127 -1.62 -24.91 2.21
CA LEU A 127 -0.64 -24.05 2.86
C LEU A 127 0.13 -23.18 1.86
N LEU A 128 0.45 -23.72 0.68
CA LEU A 128 1.12 -22.94 -0.38
C LEU A 128 0.20 -21.90 -0.99
N LEU A 129 -1.11 -22.18 -1.11
CA LEU A 129 -2.09 -21.19 -1.56
C LEU A 129 -2.24 -20.06 -0.54
N GLU A 130 -2.30 -20.36 0.77
CA GLU A 130 -2.37 -19.35 1.83
C GLU A 130 -1.12 -18.46 1.89
N SER A 131 0.05 -19.02 1.55
CA SER A 131 1.33 -18.29 1.54
C SER A 131 1.67 -17.66 0.18
N TYR A 132 0.73 -17.65 -0.77
CA TYR A 132 0.99 -17.14 -2.11
C TYR A 132 1.33 -15.63 -2.09
N PRO A 133 2.38 -15.18 -2.81
CA PRO A 133 2.91 -13.81 -2.68
C PRO A 133 2.06 -12.73 -3.36
N LYS A 134 0.87 -13.04 -3.81
CA LYS A 134 -0.09 -12.07 -4.38
C LYS A 134 -1.30 -11.92 -3.49
N ALA A 135 -1.97 -10.78 -3.60
CA ALA A 135 -3.22 -10.55 -2.89
C ALA A 135 -4.31 -11.46 -3.46
N LEU A 136 -4.68 -12.47 -2.69
CA LEU A 136 -5.77 -13.37 -3.01
C LEU A 136 -6.61 -13.63 -1.75
N GLU A 137 -7.89 -13.85 -1.96
CA GLU A 137 -8.84 -14.20 -0.92
C GLU A 137 -9.40 -15.61 -1.20
N ILE A 138 -9.27 -16.50 -0.23
CA ILE A 138 -9.87 -17.83 -0.33
C ILE A 138 -11.33 -17.70 0.13
N THR A 139 -12.27 -17.74 -0.80
CA THR A 139 -13.70 -17.53 -0.52
C THR A 139 -14.43 -18.83 -0.17
N LYS A 140 -13.88 -19.95 -0.60
CA LYS A 140 -14.48 -21.28 -0.33
C LYS A 140 -13.39 -22.33 -0.19
N ILE A 141 -13.54 -23.22 0.81
CA ILE A 141 -12.72 -24.41 1.00
C ILE A 141 -13.65 -25.56 1.39
N GLU A 142 -13.57 -26.65 0.67
CA GLU A 142 -14.24 -27.90 1.01
C GLU A 142 -13.23 -29.04 0.90
N LEU A 143 -13.07 -29.82 1.95
CA LEU A 143 -12.19 -31.02 2.00
C LEU A 143 -13.02 -32.24 2.25
N GLU A 144 -13.01 -33.16 1.31
CA GLU A 144 -13.79 -34.40 1.35
C GLU A 144 -12.89 -35.59 1.15
N LYS A 145 -13.19 -36.66 1.89
CA LYS A 145 -12.61 -37.99 1.63
C LYS A 145 -13.36 -38.65 0.48
N ILE A 146 -12.64 -39.04 -0.58
CA ILE A 146 -13.22 -39.76 -1.70
C ILE A 146 -13.41 -41.21 -1.27
N PRO A 147 -14.63 -41.78 -1.40
CA PRO A 147 -14.84 -43.21 -1.17
C PRO A 147 -13.98 -44.03 -2.15
N THR A 148 -13.05 -44.78 -1.64
CA THR A 148 -12.16 -45.64 -2.43
C THR A 148 -12.33 -47.08 -1.99
N ASP A 149 -12.07 -48.03 -2.89
CA ASP A 149 -12.05 -49.48 -2.58
C ASP A 149 -11.02 -49.72 -1.43
N PRO A 150 -11.28 -50.59 -0.46
CA PRO A 150 -10.37 -50.91 0.65
C PRO A 150 -8.94 -51.31 0.23
N LYS A 151 -8.75 -51.69 -1.01
CA LYS A 151 -7.44 -52.03 -1.60
C LYS A 151 -6.69 -50.87 -2.21
N GLN A 152 -7.34 -49.71 -2.33
CA GLN A 152 -6.75 -48.52 -2.92
C GLN A 152 -6.28 -47.54 -1.82
N LYS A 153 -5.26 -46.69 -2.14
CA LYS A 153 -4.82 -45.64 -1.23
C LYS A 153 -5.92 -44.60 -1.05
N GLU A 154 -6.11 -44.16 0.17
CA GLU A 154 -7.05 -43.09 0.49
C GLU A 154 -6.78 -41.84 -0.35
N GLN A 155 -7.84 -41.35 -0.97
CA GLN A 155 -7.81 -40.10 -1.75
C GLN A 155 -8.73 -39.07 -1.13
N TRP A 156 -8.27 -37.83 -1.22
CA TRP A 156 -8.99 -36.67 -0.74
C TRP A 156 -9.22 -35.71 -1.88
N ARG A 157 -10.33 -35.01 -1.83
CA ARG A 157 -10.69 -33.92 -2.74
C ARG A 157 -10.69 -32.59 -1.95
N LEU A 158 -9.97 -31.61 -2.45
CA LEU A 158 -10.03 -30.24 -1.98
C LEU A 158 -10.68 -29.41 -3.09
N SER A 159 -11.85 -28.85 -2.82
CA SER A 159 -12.48 -27.86 -3.67
C SER A 159 -12.28 -26.48 -3.04
N PHE A 160 -11.81 -25.52 -3.83
CA PHE A 160 -11.56 -24.16 -3.36
C PHE A 160 -11.97 -23.13 -4.39
N ALA A 161 -12.25 -21.91 -3.92
CA ALA A 161 -12.46 -20.75 -4.76
C ALA A 161 -11.57 -19.59 -4.27
N LEU A 162 -10.83 -19.00 -5.20
CA LEU A 162 -9.93 -17.88 -4.97
C LEU A 162 -10.51 -16.64 -5.67
N ARG A 163 -10.60 -15.54 -4.93
CA ARG A 163 -10.85 -14.20 -5.47
C ARG A 163 -9.49 -13.51 -5.60
N VAL A 164 -9.20 -12.99 -6.79
CA VAL A 164 -7.89 -12.43 -7.14
C VAL A 164 -8.05 -11.07 -7.84
#